data_99876431ce4739cff89308d855a2c6c9
#
_entry.id   99876431ce4739cff89308d855a2c6c9
#
_cell.length_a   1.000
_cell.length_b   1.000
_cell.length_c   1.000
_cell.angle_alpha   90.00
_cell.angle_beta   90.00
_cell.angle_gamma   90.00
#
_symmetry.space_group_name_H-M   'P 1'
#
loop_
_entity.id
_entity.type
_entity.pdbx_description
1 polymer ?
#
loop_
_entity_poly.entity_id
_entity_poly.type
_entity_poly.pdbx_seq_one_letter_code
_entity_poly.pdbx_strand_id
1 'polypeptide(L)'
;VLVDGDLTYDPVVAPMMLECLIKDKLEMLNIARIGAKGSYRKGHRLGNFLLTKTVKIIFGSGLDDMLSGYRIFTRRFVKTFPSKSDGFEIETELTVHSLEMKIPIGESSAKYEERPHGSVSKLSTFRDGINILLLIIRLFFLVKPITSFSLVSAFLAITSIINGWLQVIKPWIDNDEITKYPSVIMSSSLMVLAIFM
;
A
#
# COMPACT_ATOMS: atom_id res chain seq x y z
N VAL A 1 21.80 -8.81 0.54
CA VAL A 1 20.71 -9.68 0.11
C VAL A 1 19.79 -9.93 1.29
N LEU A 2 18.50 -9.75 1.09
CA LEU A 2 17.43 -10.15 1.99
C LEU A 2 16.71 -11.34 1.35
N VAL A 3 16.47 -12.40 2.11
CA VAL A 3 15.73 -13.58 1.65
C VAL A 3 15.04 -14.25 2.82
N ASP A 4 13.80 -14.70 2.61
CA ASP A 4 13.08 -15.48 3.61
C ASP A 4 13.75 -16.81 3.86
N GLY A 5 13.95 -17.19 5.13
CA GLY A 5 14.65 -18.42 5.53
C GLY A 5 13.77 -19.69 5.52
N ASP A 6 12.70 -19.72 4.72
CA ASP A 6 11.71 -20.81 4.68
C ASP A 6 11.86 -21.78 3.50
N LEU A 7 12.99 -21.68 2.79
CA LEU A 7 13.35 -22.50 1.63
C LEU A 7 12.38 -22.39 0.44
N THR A 8 11.62 -21.31 0.35
CA THR A 8 10.69 -21.10 -0.77
C THR A 8 11.35 -20.39 -1.96
N TYR A 9 12.49 -19.75 -1.75
CA TYR A 9 13.27 -19.09 -2.78
C TYR A 9 14.56 -19.86 -3.09
N ASP A 10 14.91 -19.94 -4.37
CA ASP A 10 16.16 -20.54 -4.82
C ASP A 10 17.33 -19.55 -4.63
N PRO A 11 18.31 -19.85 -3.76
CA PRO A 11 19.45 -18.98 -3.53
C PRO A 11 20.38 -18.86 -4.75
N VAL A 12 20.32 -19.77 -5.70
CA VAL A 12 21.11 -19.75 -6.96
C VAL A 12 20.76 -18.54 -7.82
N VAL A 13 19.63 -17.90 -7.61
CA VAL A 13 19.21 -16.69 -8.32
C VAL A 13 20.01 -15.43 -7.87
N ALA A 14 20.62 -15.44 -6.68
CA ALA A 14 21.31 -14.27 -6.13
C ALA A 14 22.44 -13.70 -7.01
N PRO A 15 23.33 -14.48 -7.63
CA PRO A 15 24.34 -13.94 -8.55
C PRO A 15 23.74 -13.20 -9.74
N MET A 16 22.72 -13.78 -10.37
CA MET A 16 22.00 -13.15 -11.48
C MET A 16 21.34 -11.84 -11.06
N MET A 17 20.73 -11.79 -9.87
CA MET A 17 20.16 -10.56 -9.31
C MET A 17 21.21 -9.48 -9.12
N LEU A 18 22.40 -9.85 -8.63
CA LEU A 18 23.52 -8.94 -8.43
C LEU A 18 24.02 -8.35 -9.76
N GLU A 19 24.17 -9.19 -10.77
CA GLU A 19 24.53 -8.74 -12.13
C GLU A 19 23.52 -7.76 -12.70
N CYS A 20 22.22 -8.06 -12.57
CA CYS A 20 21.13 -7.18 -13.01
C CYS A 20 21.16 -5.85 -12.28
N LEU A 21 21.31 -5.87 -10.94
CA LEU A 21 21.39 -4.64 -10.12
C LEU A 21 22.55 -3.74 -10.54
N ILE A 22 23.73 -4.32 -10.82
CA ILE A 22 24.93 -3.57 -11.25
C ILE A 22 24.75 -3.05 -12.67
N LYS A 23 24.30 -3.89 -13.61
CA LYS A 23 24.12 -3.55 -15.03
C LYS A 23 23.13 -2.40 -15.21
N ASP A 24 21.99 -2.48 -14.55
CA ASP A 24 20.90 -1.51 -14.66
C ASP A 24 21.02 -0.34 -13.68
N LYS A 25 22.13 -0.29 -12.92
CA LYS A 25 22.42 0.75 -11.91
C LYS A 25 21.28 0.96 -10.91
N LEU A 26 20.69 -0.14 -10.46
CA LEU A 26 19.60 -0.12 -9.49
C LEU A 26 20.13 -0.01 -8.06
N GLU A 27 19.33 0.56 -7.19
CA GLU A 27 19.60 0.60 -5.75
C GLU A 27 18.89 -0.54 -5.00
N MET A 28 17.79 -1.04 -5.56
CA MET A 28 17.06 -2.21 -5.07
C MET A 28 16.54 -3.03 -6.26
N LEU A 29 16.72 -4.33 -6.18
CA LEU A 29 16.09 -5.31 -7.09
C LEU A 29 15.22 -6.26 -6.27
N ASN A 30 13.95 -6.36 -6.66
CA ASN A 30 12.96 -7.27 -6.10
C ASN A 30 12.80 -8.50 -6.97
N ILE A 31 12.51 -9.66 -6.37
CA ILE A 31 12.13 -10.87 -7.10
C ILE A 31 10.64 -11.12 -6.94
N ALA A 32 9.89 -10.90 -8.01
CA ALA A 32 8.48 -11.29 -8.08
C ALA A 32 8.35 -12.82 -8.11
N ARG A 33 7.43 -13.33 -7.32
CA ARG A 33 7.19 -14.76 -7.15
C ARG A 33 6.36 -15.32 -8.31
N ILE A 34 6.96 -16.21 -9.10
CA ILE A 34 6.23 -17.04 -10.05
C ILE A 34 5.91 -18.37 -9.36
N GLY A 35 4.73 -18.44 -8.73
CA GLY A 35 4.30 -19.63 -8.01
C GLY A 35 3.68 -20.70 -8.89
N ALA A 36 3.98 -21.98 -8.62
CA ALA A 36 3.21 -23.09 -9.12
C ALA A 36 1.76 -23.05 -8.62
N LYS A 37 0.83 -23.65 -9.38
CA LYS A 37 -0.57 -23.80 -8.92
C LYS A 37 -0.58 -24.59 -7.61
N GLY A 38 -0.83 -23.93 -6.48
CA GLY A 38 -0.85 -24.57 -5.15
C GLY A 38 0.01 -23.90 -4.09
N SER A 39 1.07 -23.19 -4.47
CA SER A 39 2.00 -22.55 -3.51
C SER A 39 1.40 -21.36 -2.74
N TYR A 40 0.25 -20.82 -3.16
CA TYR A 40 -0.44 -19.75 -2.49
C TYR A 40 -1.68 -20.23 -1.75
N ARG A 41 -1.82 -19.87 -0.47
CA ARG A 41 -3.08 -20.05 0.28
C ARG A 41 -4.21 -19.27 -0.39
N LYS A 42 -5.43 -19.81 -0.36
CA LYS A 42 -6.63 -19.11 -0.85
C LYS A 42 -6.76 -17.77 -0.13
N GLY A 43 -6.87 -16.67 -0.88
CA GLY A 43 -6.94 -15.30 -0.34
C GLY A 43 -5.64 -14.51 -0.32
N HIS A 44 -4.48 -15.12 -0.14
CA HIS A 44 -3.19 -14.41 -0.13
C HIS A 44 -2.89 -13.73 -1.47
N ARG A 45 -3.17 -14.39 -2.58
CA ARG A 45 -2.94 -13.86 -3.92
C ARG A 45 -3.79 -12.61 -4.18
N LEU A 46 -5.06 -12.67 -3.78
CA LEU A 46 -5.98 -11.52 -3.91
C LEU A 46 -5.54 -10.37 -2.99
N GLY A 47 -5.20 -10.66 -1.73
CA GLY A 47 -4.71 -9.68 -0.78
C GLY A 47 -3.44 -8.98 -1.27
N ASN A 48 -2.44 -9.74 -1.71
CA ASN A 48 -1.21 -9.18 -2.28
C ASN A 48 -1.50 -8.31 -3.52
N PHE A 49 -2.34 -8.78 -4.43
CA PHE A 49 -2.73 -8.02 -5.61
C PHE A 49 -3.41 -6.70 -5.23
N LEU A 50 -4.36 -6.71 -4.29
CA LEU A 50 -5.06 -5.51 -3.85
C LEU A 50 -4.11 -4.51 -3.17
N LEU A 51 -3.26 -4.98 -2.26
CA LEU A 51 -2.28 -4.13 -1.56
C LEU A 51 -1.26 -3.53 -2.53
N THR A 52 -0.70 -4.35 -3.43
CA THR A 52 0.23 -3.88 -4.47
C THR A 52 -0.44 -2.86 -5.39
N LYS A 53 -1.69 -3.11 -5.81
CA LYS A 53 -2.45 -2.18 -6.65
C LYS A 53 -2.72 -0.85 -5.93
N THR A 54 -3.03 -0.90 -4.64
CA THR A 54 -3.23 0.31 -3.81
C THR A 54 -1.96 1.14 -3.76
N VAL A 55 -0.79 0.52 -3.51
CA VAL A 55 0.50 1.22 -3.52
C VAL A 55 0.80 1.82 -4.89
N LYS A 56 0.56 1.08 -5.98
CA LYS A 56 0.73 1.58 -7.35
C LYS A 56 -0.12 2.83 -7.64
N ILE A 57 -1.38 2.83 -7.21
CA ILE A 57 -2.29 3.96 -7.41
C ILE A 57 -1.83 5.19 -6.60
N ILE A 58 -1.43 4.98 -5.36
CA ILE A 58 -1.08 6.08 -4.45
C ILE A 58 0.32 6.63 -4.72
N PHE A 59 1.33 5.75 -4.84
CA PHE A 59 2.74 6.14 -4.89
C PHE A 59 3.38 6.02 -6.28
N GLY A 60 2.70 5.41 -7.22
CA GLY A 60 3.18 5.15 -8.57
C GLY A 60 3.55 3.68 -8.80
N SER A 61 3.72 3.31 -10.06
CA SER A 61 4.07 1.93 -10.43
C SER A 61 5.55 1.66 -10.20
N GLY A 62 5.87 0.50 -9.64
CA GLY A 62 7.26 0.08 -9.44
C GLY A 62 7.40 -1.42 -9.46
N LEU A 63 6.67 -2.13 -8.61
CA LEU A 63 6.80 -3.58 -8.45
C LEU A 63 5.44 -4.26 -8.66
N ASP A 64 5.45 -5.47 -9.22
CA ASP A 64 4.26 -6.30 -9.39
C ASP A 64 4.00 -7.19 -8.17
N ASP A 65 5.04 -7.53 -7.41
CA ASP A 65 4.96 -8.27 -6.16
C ASP A 65 5.70 -7.55 -5.04
N MET A 66 5.06 -6.52 -4.44
CA MET A 66 5.70 -5.73 -3.39
C MET A 66 5.91 -6.47 -2.06
N LEU A 67 5.21 -7.58 -1.83
CA LEU A 67 5.33 -8.38 -0.61
C LEU A 67 6.30 -9.55 -0.76
N SER A 68 7.17 -9.52 -1.78
CA SER A 68 8.25 -10.49 -1.90
C SER A 68 9.35 -10.22 -0.89
N GLY A 69 9.74 -11.26 -0.15
CA GLY A 69 10.85 -11.26 0.80
C GLY A 69 12.21 -11.54 0.17
N TYR A 70 12.34 -11.57 -1.17
CA TYR A 70 13.63 -11.78 -1.82
C TYR A 70 14.08 -10.51 -2.56
N ARG A 71 15.04 -9.79 -1.97
CA ARG A 71 15.50 -8.50 -2.47
C ARG A 71 17.02 -8.37 -2.36
N ILE A 72 17.62 -7.63 -3.29
CA ILE A 72 19.01 -7.18 -3.23
C ILE A 72 19.03 -5.65 -3.14
N PHE A 73 19.93 -5.13 -2.33
CA PHE A 73 20.10 -3.71 -2.09
C PHE A 73 21.56 -3.30 -2.28
N THR A 74 21.78 -2.06 -2.69
CA THR A 74 23.09 -1.44 -2.55
C THR A 74 23.38 -1.09 -1.10
N ARG A 75 24.67 -0.94 -0.76
CA ARG A 75 25.07 -0.47 0.57
C ARG A 75 24.51 0.93 0.87
N ARG A 76 24.43 1.81 -0.14
CA ARG A 76 23.89 3.14 -0.01
C ARG A 76 22.43 3.09 0.42
N PHE A 77 21.62 2.31 -0.28
CA PHE A 77 20.20 2.13 0.04
C PHE A 77 20.00 1.69 1.50
N VAL A 78 20.67 0.62 1.92
CA VAL A 78 20.54 0.08 3.29
C VAL A 78 20.95 1.10 4.37
N LYS A 79 21.96 1.93 4.09
CA LYS A 79 22.43 2.94 5.05
C LYS A 79 21.52 4.16 5.15
N THR A 80 20.73 4.45 4.14
CA THR A 80 19.84 5.63 4.08
C THR A 80 18.39 5.30 4.37
N PHE A 81 18.01 4.04 4.33
CA PHE A 81 16.64 3.59 4.60
C PHE A 81 16.28 3.76 6.09
N PRO A 82 15.27 4.59 6.42
CA PRO A 82 14.84 4.83 7.80
C PRO A 82 13.81 3.76 8.22
N SER A 83 14.24 2.54 8.50
CA SER A 83 13.35 1.46 8.93
C SER A 83 12.60 1.84 10.22
N LYS A 84 11.28 1.68 10.20
CA LYS A 84 10.38 1.91 11.34
C LYS A 84 9.50 0.69 11.65
N SER A 85 9.40 -0.25 10.71
CA SER A 85 8.56 -1.43 10.83
C SER A 85 9.34 -2.60 11.42
N ASP A 86 8.71 -3.34 12.34
CA ASP A 86 9.30 -4.49 13.03
C ASP A 86 8.77 -5.85 12.53
N GLY A 87 7.92 -5.87 11.49
CA GLY A 87 7.24 -7.04 11.00
C GLY A 87 7.18 -7.16 9.48
N PHE A 88 6.16 -7.84 8.98
CA PHE A 88 5.90 -8.06 7.55
C PHE A 88 5.54 -6.78 6.78
N GLU A 89 5.48 -5.66 7.45
CA GLU A 89 5.27 -4.35 6.83
C GLU A 89 6.54 -3.79 6.18
N ILE A 90 7.73 -4.35 6.50
CA ILE A 90 9.03 -3.85 6.03
C ILE A 90 9.13 -3.84 4.50
N GLU A 91 8.60 -4.85 3.81
CA GLU A 91 8.62 -4.93 2.35
C GLU A 91 7.81 -3.79 1.72
N THR A 92 6.69 -3.42 2.35
CA THR A 92 5.86 -2.29 1.94
C THR A 92 6.58 -0.97 2.18
N GLU A 93 7.20 -0.80 3.34
CA GLU A 93 7.96 0.41 3.69
C GLU A 93 9.15 0.63 2.74
N LEU A 94 9.92 -0.43 2.44
CA LEU A 94 11.01 -0.42 1.45
C LEU A 94 10.51 0.03 0.07
N THR A 95 9.38 -0.51 -0.37
CA THR A 95 8.81 -0.18 -1.68
C THR A 95 8.32 1.27 -1.73
N VAL A 96 7.54 1.71 -0.75
CA VAL A 96 7.00 3.09 -0.71
C VAL A 96 8.12 4.11 -0.59
N HIS A 97 9.13 3.85 0.26
CA HIS A 97 10.31 4.72 0.38
C HIS A 97 11.04 4.86 -0.96
N SER A 98 11.24 3.74 -1.66
CA SER A 98 11.92 3.77 -2.96
C SER A 98 11.15 4.58 -4.01
N LEU A 99 9.83 4.41 -4.08
CA LEU A 99 8.97 5.12 -5.02
C LEU A 99 8.93 6.63 -4.73
N GLU A 100 8.83 7.01 -3.47
CA GLU A 100 8.76 8.42 -3.07
C GLU A 100 10.07 9.16 -3.31
N MET A 101 11.17 8.53 -2.94
CA MET A 101 12.51 9.09 -3.16
C MET A 101 12.98 8.95 -4.61
N LYS A 102 12.14 8.38 -5.51
CA LYS A 102 12.47 8.10 -6.92
C LYS A 102 13.80 7.35 -7.07
N ILE A 103 14.04 6.44 -6.14
CA ILE A 103 15.24 5.59 -6.16
C ILE A 103 15.10 4.60 -7.32
N PRO A 104 16.16 4.35 -8.11
CA PRO A 104 16.12 3.35 -9.16
C PRO A 104 15.89 1.96 -8.58
N ILE A 105 14.72 1.38 -8.87
CA ILE A 105 14.34 0.04 -8.46
C ILE A 105 13.98 -0.80 -9.68
N GLY A 106 14.24 -2.08 -9.60
CA GLY A 106 13.88 -3.05 -10.63
C GLY A 106 13.16 -4.25 -10.04
N GLU A 107 12.55 -5.02 -10.91
CA GLU A 107 11.93 -6.29 -10.58
C GLU A 107 12.36 -7.35 -11.60
N SER A 108 12.72 -8.50 -11.09
CA SER A 108 12.92 -9.71 -11.87
C SER A 108 12.00 -10.80 -11.31
N SER A 109 11.95 -11.95 -11.96
CA SER A 109 11.04 -13.01 -11.54
C SER A 109 11.81 -14.28 -11.29
N ALA A 110 11.45 -15.01 -10.23
CA ALA A 110 11.97 -16.34 -9.98
C ALA A 110 10.88 -17.30 -9.53
N LYS A 111 11.16 -18.59 -9.68
CA LYS A 111 10.27 -19.65 -9.22
C LYS A 111 10.14 -19.59 -7.70
N TYR A 112 8.90 -19.65 -7.24
CA TYR A 112 8.57 -19.73 -5.82
C TYR A 112 8.06 -21.13 -5.51
N GLU A 113 8.77 -21.84 -4.65
CA GLU A 113 8.49 -23.23 -4.32
C GLU A 113 7.53 -23.36 -3.13
N GLU A 114 6.91 -24.52 -3.02
CA GLU A 114 6.09 -24.83 -1.84
C GLU A 114 6.99 -25.01 -0.62
N ARG A 115 6.50 -24.60 0.52
CA ARG A 115 7.21 -24.79 1.79
C ARG A 115 7.40 -26.28 2.09
N PRO A 116 8.53 -26.67 2.69
CA PRO A 116 8.75 -28.04 3.13
C PRO A 116 7.61 -28.52 4.06
N HIS A 117 7.30 -29.79 3.98
CA HIS A 117 6.33 -30.42 4.86
C HIS A 117 6.69 -30.18 6.34
N GLY A 118 5.71 -29.74 7.16
CA GLY A 118 5.92 -29.42 8.56
C GLY A 118 6.27 -27.96 8.86
N SER A 119 6.55 -27.13 7.84
CA SER A 119 6.75 -25.68 8.03
C SER A 119 5.41 -24.94 8.12
N VAL A 120 5.20 -24.23 9.22
CA VAL A 120 3.99 -23.42 9.42
C VAL A 120 4.31 -21.95 9.12
N SER A 121 3.48 -21.32 8.29
CA SER A 121 3.60 -19.88 8.04
C SER A 121 3.31 -19.10 9.32
N LYS A 122 4.22 -18.24 9.73
CA LYS A 122 4.01 -17.28 10.83
C LYS A 122 3.07 -16.15 10.42
N LEU A 123 2.82 -15.97 9.12
CA LEU A 123 2.00 -14.91 8.56
C LEU A 123 0.51 -15.24 8.73
N SER A 124 -0.20 -14.38 9.44
CA SER A 124 -1.65 -14.41 9.57
C SER A 124 -2.26 -13.55 8.45
N THR A 125 -2.87 -14.18 7.45
CA THR A 125 -3.39 -13.53 6.23
C THR A 125 -4.23 -12.28 6.51
N PHE A 126 -5.10 -12.35 7.51
CA PHE A 126 -6.04 -11.27 7.79
C PHE A 126 -5.40 -10.17 8.65
N ARG A 127 -4.76 -10.55 9.74
CA ARG A 127 -4.15 -9.61 10.69
C ARG A 127 -3.01 -8.83 10.03
N ASP A 128 -2.10 -9.53 9.35
CA ASP A 128 -0.94 -8.90 8.72
C ASP A 128 -1.38 -8.08 7.49
N GLY A 129 -2.39 -8.56 6.73
CA GLY A 129 -2.99 -7.79 5.64
C GLY A 129 -3.59 -6.46 6.11
N ILE A 130 -4.28 -6.44 7.26
CA ILE A 130 -4.81 -5.21 7.86
C ILE A 130 -3.67 -4.29 8.31
N ASN A 131 -2.63 -4.82 8.95
CA ASN A 131 -1.48 -4.04 9.40
C ASN A 131 -0.77 -3.37 8.21
N ILE A 132 -0.56 -4.12 7.12
CA ILE A 132 0.01 -3.57 5.89
C ILE A 132 -0.87 -2.48 5.30
N LEU A 133 -2.20 -2.67 5.27
CA LEU A 133 -3.14 -1.65 4.78
C LEU A 133 -3.09 -0.39 5.65
N LEU A 134 -3.07 -0.53 6.97
CA LEU A 134 -2.95 0.59 7.91
C LEU A 134 -1.61 1.33 7.72
N LEU A 135 -0.52 0.60 7.50
CA LEU A 135 0.76 1.20 7.15
C LEU A 135 0.67 2.01 5.84
N ILE A 136 0.07 1.45 4.78
CA ILE A 136 -0.11 2.16 3.50
C ILE A 136 -0.90 3.45 3.70
N ILE A 137 -1.99 3.42 4.46
CA ILE A 137 -2.80 4.61 4.78
C ILE A 137 -1.95 5.62 5.56
N ARG A 138 -1.24 5.18 6.59
CA ARG A 138 -0.35 6.05 7.38
C ARG A 138 0.72 6.71 6.50
N LEU A 139 1.38 5.93 5.64
CA LEU A 139 2.37 6.44 4.71
C LEU A 139 1.75 7.42 3.71
N PHE A 140 0.53 7.20 3.25
CA PHE A 140 -0.18 8.11 2.36
C PHE A 140 -0.35 9.50 2.99
N PHE A 141 -0.78 9.57 4.25
CA PHE A 141 -0.91 10.85 4.96
C PHE A 141 0.43 11.51 5.26
N LEU A 142 1.48 10.73 5.54
CA LEU A 142 2.80 11.27 5.85
C LEU A 142 3.58 11.75 4.62
N VAL A 143 3.47 11.00 3.52
CA VAL A 143 4.30 11.18 2.33
C VAL A 143 3.64 12.08 1.30
N LYS A 144 2.29 12.03 1.19
CA LYS A 144 1.50 12.84 0.26
C LYS A 144 0.41 13.63 0.97
N PRO A 145 0.76 14.51 1.92
CA PRO A 145 -0.23 15.19 2.76
C PRO A 145 -1.23 16.01 1.94
N ILE A 146 -0.79 16.77 0.95
CA ILE A 146 -1.69 17.60 0.14
C ILE A 146 -2.73 16.72 -0.57
N THR A 147 -2.32 15.61 -1.18
CA THR A 147 -3.25 14.74 -1.90
C THR A 147 -4.21 14.03 -0.95
N SER A 148 -3.71 13.51 0.17
CA SER A 148 -4.53 12.76 1.14
C SER A 148 -5.57 13.66 1.81
N PHE A 149 -5.17 14.85 2.29
CA PHE A 149 -6.09 15.79 2.91
C PHE A 149 -7.07 16.39 1.89
N SER A 150 -6.63 16.68 0.65
CA SER A 150 -7.55 17.14 -0.41
C SER A 150 -8.62 16.11 -0.76
N LEU A 151 -8.29 14.81 -0.77
CA LEU A 151 -9.29 13.76 -0.98
C LEU A 151 -10.30 13.67 0.16
N VAL A 152 -9.84 13.78 1.40
CA VAL A 152 -10.73 13.80 2.58
C VAL A 152 -11.61 15.05 2.55
N SER A 153 -11.04 16.22 2.28
CA SER A 153 -11.76 17.49 2.11
C SER A 153 -12.84 17.38 1.03
N ALA A 154 -12.49 16.90 -0.15
CA ALA A 154 -13.45 16.70 -1.25
C ALA A 154 -14.59 15.74 -0.86
N PHE A 155 -14.29 14.65 -0.19
CA PHE A 155 -15.29 13.69 0.31
C PHE A 155 -16.24 14.36 1.32
N LEU A 156 -15.73 15.14 2.27
CA LEU A 156 -16.54 15.86 3.25
C LEU A 156 -17.41 16.93 2.57
N ALA A 157 -16.86 17.69 1.62
CA ALA A 157 -17.59 18.70 0.88
C ALA A 157 -18.74 18.09 0.06
N ILE A 158 -18.48 17.01 -0.67
CA ILE A 158 -19.50 16.31 -1.45
C ILE A 158 -20.61 15.78 -0.52
N THR A 159 -20.24 15.15 0.59
CA THR A 159 -21.20 14.64 1.58
C THR A 159 -22.04 15.78 2.17
N SER A 160 -21.42 16.91 2.49
CA SER A 160 -22.11 18.12 2.97
C SER A 160 -23.11 18.63 1.94
N ILE A 161 -22.71 18.76 0.68
CA ILE A 161 -23.58 19.26 -0.40
C ILE A 161 -24.77 18.31 -0.61
N ILE A 162 -24.52 17.00 -0.70
CA ILE A 162 -25.59 16.00 -0.89
C ILE A 162 -26.57 16.03 0.28
N ASN A 163 -26.07 16.04 1.51
CA ASN A 163 -26.93 16.08 2.69
C ASN A 163 -27.71 17.40 2.79
N GLY A 164 -27.05 18.52 2.54
CA GLY A 164 -27.68 19.85 2.53
C GLY A 164 -28.77 19.93 1.45
N TRP A 165 -28.50 19.44 0.25
CA TRP A 165 -29.49 19.42 -0.82
C TRP A 165 -30.71 18.55 -0.47
N LEU A 166 -30.50 17.30 -0.07
CA LEU A 166 -31.58 16.34 0.15
C LEU A 166 -32.39 16.59 1.42
N GLN A 167 -31.76 17.08 2.49
CA GLN A 167 -32.40 17.19 3.81
C GLN A 167 -32.81 18.63 4.18
N VAL A 168 -32.26 19.63 3.49
CA VAL A 168 -32.50 21.04 3.81
C VAL A 168 -33.13 21.79 2.64
N ILE A 169 -32.41 21.88 1.50
CA ILE A 169 -32.82 22.73 0.38
C ILE A 169 -34.08 22.21 -0.30
N LYS A 170 -34.11 20.91 -0.64
CA LYS A 170 -35.27 20.31 -1.32
C LYS A 170 -36.55 20.38 -0.48
N PRO A 171 -36.58 19.98 0.81
CA PRO A 171 -37.78 20.17 1.67
C PRO A 171 -38.21 21.60 1.85
N TRP A 172 -37.23 22.53 1.91
CA TRP A 172 -37.58 23.98 1.98
C TRP A 172 -38.27 24.47 0.71
N ILE A 173 -37.82 24.07 -0.46
CA ILE A 173 -38.46 24.45 -1.73
C ILE A 173 -39.85 23.81 -1.86
N ASP A 174 -40.03 22.58 -1.39
CA ASP A 174 -41.30 21.83 -1.56
C ASP A 174 -42.36 22.25 -0.54
N ASN A 175 -41.97 22.65 0.68
CA ASN A 175 -42.89 22.88 1.81
C ASN A 175 -42.78 24.28 2.45
N ASP A 176 -41.92 25.17 1.94
CA ASP A 176 -41.59 26.49 2.54
C ASP A 176 -41.10 26.45 4.00
N GLU A 177 -40.71 25.27 4.52
CA GLU A 177 -40.29 25.11 5.90
C GLU A 177 -39.00 24.24 6.00
N ILE A 178 -38.09 24.69 6.90
CA ILE A 178 -36.92 23.87 7.27
C ILE A 178 -37.32 22.93 8.41
N THR A 179 -37.67 21.71 8.09
CA THR A 179 -38.16 20.71 9.08
C THR A 179 -37.04 20.00 9.84
N LYS A 180 -35.79 20.04 9.35
CA LYS A 180 -34.66 19.23 9.90
C LYS A 180 -33.44 20.09 10.28
N TYR A 181 -33.57 20.90 11.32
CA TYR A 181 -32.47 21.72 11.85
C TYR A 181 -31.16 20.93 12.14
N PRO A 182 -31.19 19.71 12.70
CA PRO A 182 -29.96 18.96 12.89
C PRO A 182 -29.19 18.67 11.58
N SER A 183 -29.90 18.51 10.46
CA SER A 183 -29.27 18.30 9.14
C SER A 183 -28.60 19.55 8.61
N VAL A 184 -29.15 20.75 8.94
CA VAL A 184 -28.52 22.05 8.61
C VAL A 184 -27.18 22.18 9.34
N ILE A 185 -27.18 21.91 10.65
CA ILE A 185 -25.97 21.97 11.48
C ILE A 185 -24.93 20.95 10.98
N MET A 186 -25.36 19.72 10.70
CA MET A 186 -24.46 18.66 10.21
C MET A 186 -23.83 19.04 8.87
N SER A 187 -24.62 19.52 7.90
CA SER A 187 -24.11 19.92 6.58
C SER A 187 -23.13 21.09 6.69
N SER A 188 -23.49 22.14 7.45
CA SER A 188 -22.59 23.28 7.64
C SER A 188 -21.28 22.90 8.35
N SER A 189 -21.35 22.06 9.38
CA SER A 189 -20.17 21.58 10.10
C SER A 189 -19.24 20.74 9.20
N LEU A 190 -19.81 19.84 8.37
CA LEU A 190 -19.02 19.06 7.40
C LEU A 190 -18.35 19.96 6.37
N MET A 191 -19.03 21.02 5.89
CA MET A 191 -18.44 21.97 4.94
C MET A 191 -17.30 22.77 5.59
N VAL A 192 -17.48 23.21 6.81
CA VAL A 192 -16.43 23.91 7.57
C VAL A 192 -15.22 23.01 7.75
N LEU A 193 -15.39 21.74 8.16
CA LEU A 193 -14.31 20.78 8.29
C LEU A 193 -13.61 20.54 6.93
N ALA A 194 -14.37 20.47 5.83
CA ALA A 194 -13.81 20.31 4.50
C ALA A 194 -12.88 21.47 4.10
N ILE A 195 -13.22 22.70 4.47
CA ILE A 195 -12.42 23.89 4.15
C ILE A 195 -11.12 23.95 4.98
N PHE A 196 -11.15 23.44 6.21
CA PHE A 196 -9.98 23.45 7.10
C PHE A 196 -9.02 22.27 6.88
N MET A 197 -9.37 21.28 6.09
CA MET A 197 -8.49 20.15 5.74
C MET A 197 -7.72 20.38 4.43
#